data_86148daf9367a0f9c281e05763f0b19f
#
_entry.id   86148daf9367a0f9c281e05763f0b19f
#
_cell.length_a   1.000
_cell.length_b   1.000
_cell.length_c   1.000
_cell.angle_alpha   90.00
_cell.angle_beta   90.00
_cell.angle_gamma   90.00
#
_symmetry.space_group_name_H-M   'P 1'
#
loop_
_entity.id
_entity.type
_entity.pdbx_description
1 polymer ?
#
loop_
_entity_poly.entity_id
_entity_poly.type
_entity_poly.pdbx_seq_one_letter_code
_entity_poly.pdbx_strand_id
1 'polypeptide(L)'
;MKKESIRTLLLCGFFLLLGVKVFAQDPNFYIYLCFGQSNMCGAGSIEAQDKTVHDRFQMMEPIGCTNRNQSFGKWYPAVPPLWGCNGGLGPSDYFGRTMVQNLPSTIKVGVVVVAVPGCDILLFDKTGYKGYDTYNTVPAKYGGSAYAWLMELAKLAQKDGVIKGFLLHQGETMPDAAKWPGQVKRVYDSLISDLQLVPSKTPLLAGEVLYANQGGSCGSHNTTIAKISNVIPNSYVISANGLPGKDQYHFTTESNRTLGKRYAEKMLSLIKVPIVNKAFNSGNSSFSILRSVFVANNAVQIKLEADFEYRIFNFCGALLEAGNGMSALSAGADLAPGMYFLTVENAMGRFTGKIFKR
;
A
#
# COMPACT_ATOMS: atom_id res chain seq x y z
N MET A 1 61.99 -35.56 46.64
CA MET A 1 60.57 -35.27 46.65
C MET A 1 60.36 -33.97 45.83
N LYS A 2 60.01 -34.12 44.56
CA LYS A 2 59.79 -32.98 43.63
C LYS A 2 58.33 -32.56 43.70
N LYS A 3 58.09 -31.28 43.99
CA LYS A 3 56.78 -30.63 43.86
C LYS A 3 56.55 -30.30 42.38
N GLU A 4 55.61 -30.96 41.77
CA GLU A 4 55.12 -30.57 40.46
C GLU A 4 54.08 -29.46 40.58
N SER A 5 54.38 -28.34 39.97
CA SER A 5 53.50 -27.16 39.90
C SER A 5 52.52 -27.37 38.73
N ILE A 6 51.25 -27.58 39.03
CA ILE A 6 50.18 -27.61 38.03
C ILE A 6 49.93 -26.17 37.59
N ARG A 7 50.40 -25.82 36.41
CA ARG A 7 50.01 -24.58 35.76
C ARG A 7 48.65 -24.78 35.11
N THR A 8 47.63 -24.27 35.74
CA THR A 8 46.31 -24.15 35.18
C THR A 8 46.34 -23.12 34.06
N LEU A 9 46.27 -23.59 32.81
CA LEU A 9 46.14 -22.76 31.63
C LEU A 9 44.68 -22.25 31.55
N LEU A 10 44.44 -21.03 32.02
CA LEU A 10 43.19 -20.31 31.73
C LEU A 10 43.17 -19.93 30.25
N LEU A 11 42.53 -20.75 29.43
CA LEU A 11 42.14 -20.37 28.08
C LEU A 11 41.00 -19.36 28.22
N CYS A 12 41.33 -18.09 28.26
CA CYS A 12 40.38 -17.02 27.99
C CYS A 12 39.95 -17.12 26.51
N GLY A 13 38.87 -17.85 26.26
CA GLY A 13 38.19 -17.83 24.98
C GLY A 13 37.67 -16.42 24.75
N PHE A 14 38.45 -15.62 24.01
CA PHE A 14 38.00 -14.35 23.48
C PHE A 14 37.00 -14.68 22.36
N PHE A 15 35.73 -14.86 22.71
CA PHE A 15 34.66 -14.86 21.75
C PHE A 15 34.65 -13.47 21.12
N LEU A 16 35.33 -13.34 19.99
CA LEU A 16 35.06 -12.26 19.05
C LEU A 16 33.58 -12.39 18.64
N LEU A 17 32.72 -11.71 19.35
CA LEU A 17 31.40 -11.34 18.87
C LEU A 17 31.62 -10.45 17.65
N LEU A 18 31.86 -11.08 16.52
CA LEU A 18 31.62 -10.47 15.23
C LEU A 18 30.14 -10.08 15.24
N GLY A 19 29.89 -8.83 15.59
CA GLY A 19 28.57 -8.25 15.53
C GLY A 19 28.11 -8.30 14.09
N VAL A 20 27.47 -9.41 13.71
CA VAL A 20 26.68 -9.46 12.50
C VAL A 20 25.66 -8.35 12.71
N LYS A 21 25.85 -7.23 12.01
CA LYS A 21 24.81 -6.22 11.89
C LYS A 21 23.64 -6.91 11.18
N VAL A 22 22.80 -7.57 11.95
CA VAL A 22 21.46 -7.95 11.50
C VAL A 22 20.77 -6.60 11.30
N PHE A 23 20.74 -6.12 10.09
CA PHE A 23 19.88 -5.00 9.74
C PHE A 23 18.45 -5.50 9.98
N ALA A 24 17.92 -5.16 11.14
CA ALA A 24 16.53 -5.41 11.44
C ALA A 24 15.70 -4.61 10.44
N GLN A 25 14.66 -5.25 9.90
CA GLN A 25 13.67 -4.57 9.05
C GLN A 25 13.20 -3.29 9.76
N ASP A 26 13.17 -2.17 9.04
CA ASP A 26 12.56 -0.94 9.58
C ASP A 26 11.06 -1.16 9.73
N PRO A 27 10.52 -1.25 10.96
CA PRO A 27 9.10 -1.50 11.19
C PRO A 27 8.22 -0.34 10.71
N ASN A 28 8.80 0.82 10.44
CA ASN A 28 8.16 2.01 9.92
C ASN A 28 8.29 2.15 8.40
N PHE A 29 8.94 1.23 7.72
CA PHE A 29 8.95 1.18 6.27
C PHE A 29 7.94 0.15 5.77
N TYR A 30 6.76 0.62 5.37
CA TYR A 30 5.64 -0.20 4.89
C TYR A 30 5.79 -0.47 3.41
N ILE A 31 5.91 -1.73 3.03
CA ILE A 31 6.15 -2.15 1.66
C ILE A 31 4.90 -2.83 1.11
N TYR A 32 4.57 -2.54 -0.14
CA TYR A 32 3.46 -3.13 -0.86
C TYR A 32 3.96 -3.75 -2.17
N LEU A 33 3.59 -5.00 -2.41
CA LEU A 33 3.87 -5.67 -3.68
C LEU A 33 2.70 -5.43 -4.63
N CYS A 34 2.99 -4.81 -5.77
CA CYS A 34 2.03 -4.44 -6.79
C CYS A 34 2.29 -5.32 -8.01
N PHE A 35 1.33 -6.15 -8.41
CA PHE A 35 1.52 -7.06 -9.53
C PHE A 35 0.27 -7.20 -10.39
N GLY A 36 0.44 -7.68 -11.62
CA GLY A 36 -0.63 -7.82 -12.57
C GLY A 36 -0.20 -7.57 -14.01
N GLN A 37 -1.03 -6.85 -14.77
CA GLN A 37 -0.77 -6.61 -16.18
C GLN A 37 -0.68 -5.10 -16.54
N SER A 38 -0.97 -4.73 -17.78
CA SER A 38 -0.70 -3.40 -18.33
C SER A 38 -1.21 -2.21 -17.53
N ASN A 39 -2.39 -2.29 -16.92
CA ASN A 39 -2.87 -1.22 -16.03
C ASN A 39 -1.99 -1.07 -14.77
N MET A 40 -1.46 -2.17 -14.22
CA MET A 40 -0.51 -2.11 -13.11
C MET A 40 0.89 -1.63 -13.54
N CYS A 41 1.32 -1.96 -14.78
CA CYS A 41 2.54 -1.37 -15.36
C CYS A 41 2.47 0.16 -15.42
N GLY A 42 1.27 0.65 -15.68
CA GLY A 42 0.98 2.05 -15.91
C GLY A 42 0.68 2.34 -17.38
N ALA A 43 -0.61 2.52 -17.68
CA ALA A 43 -1.11 2.84 -19.01
C ALA A 43 -1.44 4.34 -19.18
N GLY A 44 -1.49 5.12 -18.09
CA GLY A 44 -1.75 6.56 -18.13
C GLY A 44 -0.53 7.36 -18.58
N SER A 45 -0.76 8.53 -19.20
CA SER A 45 0.29 9.51 -19.47
C SER A 45 0.81 10.10 -18.15
N ILE A 46 2.12 10.36 -18.09
CA ILE A 46 2.74 11.02 -16.94
C ILE A 46 2.72 12.53 -17.17
N GLU A 47 2.02 13.26 -16.30
CA GLU A 47 1.89 14.72 -16.35
C GLU A 47 2.79 15.42 -15.33
N ALA A 48 2.85 16.75 -15.37
CA ALA A 48 3.71 17.53 -14.48
C ALA A 48 3.43 17.28 -12.98
N GLN A 49 2.15 17.17 -12.61
CA GLN A 49 1.73 16.90 -11.23
C GLN A 49 2.20 15.53 -10.70
N ASP A 50 2.41 14.56 -11.59
CA ASP A 50 2.81 13.20 -11.22
C ASP A 50 4.32 13.11 -10.93
N LYS A 51 5.10 14.12 -11.35
CA LYS A 51 6.56 14.18 -11.18
C LYS A 51 7.00 14.73 -9.83
N THR A 52 6.05 15.16 -8.99
CA THR A 52 6.37 15.66 -7.66
C THR A 52 6.93 14.53 -6.79
N VAL A 53 8.03 14.81 -6.10
CA VAL A 53 8.69 13.88 -5.17
C VAL A 53 8.08 14.01 -3.79
N HIS A 54 7.93 12.88 -3.10
CA HIS A 54 7.60 12.84 -1.67
C HIS A 54 8.64 12.00 -0.94
N ASP A 55 9.39 12.57 -0.02
CA ASP A 55 10.56 11.96 0.65
C ASP A 55 10.26 10.59 1.30
N ARG A 56 9.04 10.39 1.77
CA ARG A 56 8.62 9.15 2.41
C ARG A 56 8.02 8.12 1.45
N PHE A 57 7.85 8.46 0.15
CA PHE A 57 7.36 7.52 -0.84
C PHE A 57 8.51 7.03 -1.72
N GLN A 58 8.74 5.70 -1.69
CA GLN A 58 9.84 5.04 -2.38
C GLN A 58 9.32 4.01 -3.38
N MET A 59 10.06 3.81 -4.45
CA MET A 59 9.88 2.70 -5.38
C MET A 59 11.15 1.85 -5.41
N MET A 60 11.01 0.53 -5.55
CA MET A 60 12.12 -0.34 -5.86
C MET A 60 12.20 -0.52 -7.38
N GLU A 61 13.38 -0.26 -7.97
CA GLU A 61 13.57 -0.39 -9.41
C GLU A 61 13.51 -1.88 -9.83
N PRO A 62 12.54 -2.28 -10.69
CA PRO A 62 12.28 -3.70 -10.94
C PRO A 62 13.16 -4.34 -12.03
N ILE A 63 13.80 -3.56 -12.92
CA ILE A 63 14.58 -4.11 -14.05
C ILE A 63 15.95 -3.46 -14.22
N GLY A 64 16.15 -2.26 -13.71
CA GLY A 64 17.30 -1.41 -13.97
C GLY A 64 17.08 -0.46 -15.14
N CYS A 65 17.34 0.83 -14.90
CA CYS A 65 16.98 1.92 -15.78
C CYS A 65 18.16 2.87 -15.95
N THR A 66 19.00 2.62 -16.96
CA THR A 66 20.23 3.37 -17.18
C THR A 66 19.98 4.86 -17.49
N ASN A 67 18.92 5.17 -18.26
CA ASN A 67 18.51 6.54 -18.59
C ASN A 67 17.99 7.34 -17.38
N ARG A 68 17.68 6.65 -16.28
CA ARG A 68 17.28 7.25 -14.98
C ARG A 68 18.37 7.07 -13.91
N ASN A 69 19.49 6.44 -14.25
CA ASN A 69 20.54 6.06 -13.30
C ASN A 69 20.01 5.23 -12.14
N GLN A 70 19.11 4.29 -12.42
CA GLN A 70 18.47 3.41 -11.46
C GLN A 70 18.87 1.95 -11.68
N SER A 71 19.31 1.30 -10.60
CA SER A 71 19.79 -0.08 -10.62
C SER A 71 18.72 -1.02 -10.07
N PHE A 72 18.63 -2.21 -10.64
CA PHE A 72 17.76 -3.29 -10.19
C PHE A 72 17.81 -3.52 -8.67
N GLY A 73 16.65 -3.64 -8.04
CA GLY A 73 16.51 -3.97 -6.62
C GLY A 73 16.95 -2.87 -5.65
N LYS A 74 17.12 -1.64 -6.12
CA LYS A 74 17.42 -0.48 -5.28
C LYS A 74 16.22 0.43 -5.11
N TRP A 75 16.15 1.07 -3.94
CA TRP A 75 15.12 2.05 -3.62
C TRP A 75 15.47 3.43 -4.17
N TYR A 76 14.46 4.10 -4.70
CA TYR A 76 14.54 5.48 -5.18
C TYR A 76 13.29 6.25 -4.75
N PRO A 77 13.35 7.59 -4.61
CA PRO A 77 12.15 8.41 -4.47
C PRO A 77 11.18 8.08 -5.61
N ALA A 78 9.93 7.78 -5.25
CA ALA A 78 8.94 7.33 -6.23
C ALA A 78 8.51 8.47 -7.14
N VAL A 79 8.87 8.36 -8.40
CA VAL A 79 8.45 9.23 -9.51
C VAL A 79 8.11 8.31 -10.68
N PRO A 80 6.91 8.39 -11.27
CA PRO A 80 6.55 7.51 -12.37
C PRO A 80 7.47 7.69 -13.59
N PRO A 81 7.65 6.63 -14.40
CA PRO A 81 7.05 5.32 -14.25
C PRO A 81 7.63 4.55 -13.06
N LEU A 82 6.77 3.81 -12.31
CA LEU A 82 7.20 2.98 -11.17
C LEU A 82 7.49 1.53 -11.60
N TRP A 83 7.19 1.19 -12.85
CA TRP A 83 7.48 -0.07 -13.49
C TRP A 83 8.52 0.14 -14.60
N GLY A 84 9.79 0.05 -14.28
CA GLY A 84 10.88 0.14 -15.25
C GLY A 84 10.98 1.49 -15.98
N CYS A 85 11.73 1.50 -17.11
CA CYS A 85 12.10 2.73 -17.82
C CYS A 85 10.98 3.33 -18.67
N ASN A 86 10.10 2.50 -19.21
CA ASN A 86 9.18 2.85 -20.30
C ASN A 86 7.69 2.71 -19.94
N GLY A 87 7.39 2.57 -18.66
CA GLY A 87 6.01 2.55 -18.16
C GLY A 87 5.35 3.92 -18.21
N GLY A 88 4.06 3.94 -17.94
CA GLY A 88 3.28 5.16 -17.74
C GLY A 88 2.87 5.35 -16.28
N LEU A 89 1.82 6.12 -16.08
CA LEU A 89 1.19 6.27 -14.78
C LEU A 89 0.27 5.09 -14.50
N GLY A 90 0.55 4.35 -13.44
CA GLY A 90 -0.31 3.27 -12.94
C GLY A 90 -0.89 3.59 -11.56
N PRO A 91 -1.83 2.77 -11.06
CA PRO A 91 -2.50 3.03 -9.79
C PRO A 91 -1.55 2.98 -8.58
N SER A 92 -0.42 2.26 -8.67
CA SER A 92 0.58 2.18 -7.59
C SER A 92 1.20 3.52 -7.22
N ASP A 93 1.24 4.50 -8.13
CA ASP A 93 1.76 5.85 -7.85
C ASP A 93 0.85 6.59 -6.86
N TYR A 94 -0.42 6.79 -7.22
CA TYR A 94 -1.37 7.49 -6.34
C TYR A 94 -1.78 6.66 -5.13
N PHE A 95 -1.61 5.35 -5.16
CA PHE A 95 -1.65 4.54 -3.94
C PHE A 95 -0.59 5.01 -2.95
N GLY A 96 0.68 5.01 -3.33
CA GLY A 96 1.77 5.39 -2.43
C GLY A 96 1.70 6.84 -1.96
N ARG A 97 1.38 7.78 -2.86
CA ARG A 97 1.16 9.20 -2.53
C ARG A 97 0.06 9.37 -1.48
N THR A 98 -1.09 8.72 -1.69
CA THR A 98 -2.21 8.79 -0.76
C THR A 98 -1.87 8.14 0.58
N MET A 99 -1.15 7.02 0.56
CA MET A 99 -0.67 6.36 1.78
C MET A 99 0.20 7.30 2.63
N VAL A 100 1.25 7.91 2.05
CA VAL A 100 2.16 8.79 2.82
C VAL A 100 1.50 10.08 3.29
N GLN A 101 0.49 10.58 2.58
CA GLN A 101 -0.30 11.73 3.01
C GLN A 101 -1.14 11.43 4.25
N ASN A 102 -1.56 10.18 4.43
CA ASN A 102 -2.50 9.77 5.47
C ASN A 102 -1.87 8.94 6.60
N LEU A 103 -0.63 8.49 6.45
CA LEU A 103 0.12 7.80 7.50
C LEU A 103 0.93 8.78 8.35
N PRO A 104 1.24 8.43 9.62
CA PRO A 104 2.14 9.21 10.47
C PRO A 104 3.44 9.57 9.76
N SER A 105 4.00 10.74 10.08
CA SER A 105 5.23 11.24 9.43
C SER A 105 6.45 10.33 9.62
N THR A 106 6.42 9.45 10.60
CA THR A 106 7.46 8.45 10.84
C THR A 106 7.38 7.25 9.89
N ILE A 107 6.26 7.06 9.19
CA ILE A 107 6.07 5.91 8.30
C ILE A 107 6.51 6.28 6.89
N LYS A 108 7.39 5.47 6.33
CA LYS A 108 7.74 5.45 4.90
C LYS A 108 6.88 4.42 4.17
N VAL A 109 6.61 4.64 2.92
CA VAL A 109 5.88 3.72 2.05
C VAL A 109 6.76 3.36 0.86
N GLY A 110 6.89 2.06 0.59
CA GLY A 110 7.58 1.54 -0.57
C GLY A 110 6.64 0.71 -1.44
N VAL A 111 6.79 0.83 -2.75
CA VAL A 111 6.12 -0.05 -3.70
C VAL A 111 7.14 -0.83 -4.52
N VAL A 112 6.84 -2.10 -4.74
CA VAL A 112 7.57 -2.99 -5.66
C VAL A 112 6.57 -3.35 -6.75
N VAL A 113 6.79 -2.88 -7.97
CA VAL A 113 5.87 -3.08 -9.08
C VAL A 113 6.45 -4.11 -10.05
N VAL A 114 5.82 -5.28 -10.12
CA VAL A 114 6.12 -6.31 -11.13
C VAL A 114 4.85 -6.61 -11.89
N ALA A 115 4.79 -6.18 -13.12
CA ALA A 115 3.61 -6.36 -13.95
C ALA A 115 4.04 -6.69 -15.39
N VAL A 116 3.21 -7.45 -16.11
CA VAL A 116 3.52 -7.91 -17.46
C VAL A 116 2.36 -7.57 -18.38
N PRO A 117 2.54 -6.65 -19.36
CA PRO A 117 1.47 -6.29 -20.28
C PRO A 117 0.91 -7.51 -21.02
N GLY A 118 -0.43 -7.62 -21.05
CA GLY A 118 -1.11 -8.71 -21.76
C GLY A 118 -1.02 -10.08 -21.12
N CYS A 119 -0.41 -10.24 -19.93
CA CYS A 119 -0.30 -11.55 -19.30
C CYS A 119 -1.61 -12.02 -18.66
N ASP A 120 -1.74 -13.32 -18.53
CA ASP A 120 -2.69 -13.94 -17.60
C ASP A 120 -2.09 -14.10 -16.19
N ILE A 121 -2.92 -14.43 -15.22
CA ILE A 121 -2.47 -14.59 -13.83
C ILE A 121 -1.52 -15.78 -13.62
N LEU A 122 -1.55 -16.76 -14.50
CA LEU A 122 -0.73 -17.97 -14.42
C LEU A 122 0.76 -17.66 -14.58
N LEU A 123 1.11 -16.52 -15.19
CA LEU A 123 2.50 -16.08 -15.27
C LEU A 123 3.13 -15.86 -13.87
N PHE A 124 2.28 -15.60 -12.88
CA PHE A 124 2.67 -15.45 -11.47
C PHE A 124 2.50 -16.75 -10.66
N ASP A 125 2.11 -17.88 -11.27
CA ASP A 125 2.01 -19.16 -10.56
C ASP A 125 3.40 -19.77 -10.33
N LYS A 126 3.73 -20.07 -9.06
CA LYS A 126 5.00 -20.66 -8.65
C LYS A 126 5.23 -22.05 -9.24
N THR A 127 4.19 -22.81 -9.56
CA THR A 127 4.25 -24.24 -9.84
C THR A 127 4.72 -24.60 -11.24
N GLY A 128 5.39 -23.64 -11.92
CA GLY A 128 6.06 -23.90 -13.19
C GLY A 128 5.21 -23.73 -14.43
N TYR A 129 3.99 -23.22 -14.28
CA TYR A 129 3.18 -22.85 -15.42
C TYR A 129 3.77 -21.58 -16.08
N LYS A 130 4.05 -21.69 -17.38
CA LYS A 130 4.43 -20.54 -18.19
C LYS A 130 3.15 -19.87 -18.67
N GLY A 131 2.69 -18.86 -17.96
CA GLY A 131 1.61 -17.99 -18.40
C GLY A 131 1.99 -17.23 -19.67
N TYR A 132 1.03 -16.53 -20.21
CA TYR A 132 1.16 -15.81 -21.48
C TYR A 132 1.94 -14.49 -21.28
N ASP A 133 3.13 -14.39 -21.83
CA ASP A 133 3.95 -13.17 -21.91
C ASP A 133 4.08 -12.72 -23.36
N THR A 134 3.10 -11.95 -23.84
CA THR A 134 3.02 -11.50 -25.24
C THR A 134 4.25 -10.75 -25.73
N TYR A 135 4.91 -10.01 -24.85
CA TYR A 135 5.95 -9.05 -25.20
C TYR A 135 7.33 -9.45 -24.71
N ASN A 136 7.51 -10.67 -24.19
CA ASN A 136 8.75 -11.13 -23.57
C ASN A 136 9.26 -10.14 -22.51
N THR A 137 8.34 -9.66 -21.68
CA THR A 137 8.59 -8.61 -20.70
C THR A 137 9.37 -9.12 -19.49
N VAL A 138 9.16 -10.41 -19.13
CA VAL A 138 9.85 -11.03 -18.00
C VAL A 138 11.34 -11.16 -18.32
N PRO A 139 12.23 -10.61 -17.50
CA PRO A 139 13.66 -10.70 -17.77
C PRO A 139 14.12 -12.16 -17.94
N ALA A 140 14.97 -12.41 -18.93
CA ALA A 140 15.40 -13.76 -19.35
C ALA A 140 15.94 -14.63 -18.21
N LYS A 141 16.61 -14.02 -17.22
CA LYS A 141 17.13 -14.72 -16.05
C LYS A 141 16.08 -15.46 -15.21
N TYR A 142 14.80 -15.13 -15.37
CA TYR A 142 13.70 -15.79 -14.66
C TYR A 142 13.02 -16.90 -15.46
N GLY A 143 13.49 -17.19 -16.66
CA GLY A 143 12.95 -18.27 -17.49
C GLY A 143 11.46 -18.10 -17.83
N GLY A 144 10.96 -16.86 -17.86
CA GLY A 144 9.55 -16.53 -18.12
C GLY A 144 8.65 -16.52 -16.88
N SER A 145 9.21 -16.70 -15.67
CA SER A 145 8.42 -16.66 -14.42
C SER A 145 8.35 -15.25 -13.84
N ALA A 146 7.20 -14.59 -13.95
CA ALA A 146 6.96 -13.33 -13.26
C ALA A 146 6.91 -13.51 -11.74
N TYR A 147 6.52 -14.71 -11.27
CA TYR A 147 6.61 -15.06 -9.84
C TYR A 147 8.07 -14.99 -9.33
N ALA A 148 9.01 -15.62 -10.04
CA ALA A 148 10.42 -15.60 -9.62
C ALA A 148 10.98 -14.16 -9.60
N TRP A 149 10.60 -13.35 -10.58
CA TRP A 149 10.97 -11.94 -10.63
C TRP A 149 10.41 -11.17 -9.43
N LEU A 150 9.10 -11.29 -9.16
CA LEU A 150 8.46 -10.66 -8.00
C LEU A 150 9.10 -11.11 -6.68
N MET A 151 9.41 -12.40 -6.55
CA MET A 151 10.00 -12.97 -5.35
C MET A 151 11.42 -12.48 -5.07
N GLU A 152 12.27 -12.32 -6.10
CA GLU A 152 13.61 -11.76 -5.90
C GLU A 152 13.51 -10.33 -5.34
N LEU A 153 12.69 -9.49 -5.95
CA LEU A 153 12.47 -8.11 -5.48
C LEU A 153 11.81 -8.04 -4.10
N ALA A 154 10.82 -8.88 -3.84
CA ALA A 154 10.15 -8.95 -2.54
C ALA A 154 11.11 -9.32 -1.41
N LYS A 155 12.00 -10.30 -1.65
CA LYS A 155 13.05 -10.69 -0.68
C LYS A 155 14.09 -9.59 -0.48
N LEU A 156 14.43 -8.83 -1.52
CA LEU A 156 15.30 -7.65 -1.38
C LEU A 156 14.60 -6.59 -0.54
N ALA A 157 13.35 -6.27 -0.86
CA ALA A 157 12.56 -5.27 -0.16
C ALA A 157 12.34 -5.63 1.32
N GLN A 158 12.10 -6.91 1.61
CA GLN A 158 11.89 -7.42 2.97
C GLN A 158 13.11 -7.25 3.89
N LYS A 159 14.32 -7.06 3.35
CA LYS A 159 15.51 -6.73 4.15
C LYS A 159 15.44 -5.34 4.75
N ASP A 160 14.74 -4.41 4.08
CA ASP A 160 14.74 -3.00 4.43
C ASP A 160 13.47 -2.60 5.20
N GLY A 161 12.33 -3.27 4.96
CA GLY A 161 11.06 -2.92 5.58
C GLY A 161 10.07 -4.08 5.64
N VAL A 162 8.85 -3.79 6.07
CA VAL A 162 7.80 -4.79 6.35
C VAL A 162 6.77 -4.81 5.22
N ILE A 163 6.58 -5.96 4.59
CA ILE A 163 5.51 -6.15 3.59
C ILE A 163 4.16 -6.12 4.29
N LYS A 164 3.30 -5.18 3.91
CA LYS A 164 2.01 -4.88 4.54
C LYS A 164 0.80 -5.31 3.71
N GLY A 165 0.98 -5.66 2.45
CA GLY A 165 -0.12 -6.09 1.59
C GLY A 165 0.26 -6.18 0.12
N PHE A 166 -0.70 -6.66 -0.65
CA PHE A 166 -0.57 -6.87 -2.08
C PHE A 166 -1.63 -6.07 -2.85
N LEU A 167 -1.22 -5.46 -3.96
CA LEU A 167 -2.10 -4.83 -4.94
C LEU A 167 -2.06 -5.65 -6.22
N LEU A 168 -3.19 -6.20 -6.62
CA LEU A 168 -3.36 -6.94 -7.86
C LEU A 168 -4.23 -6.14 -8.82
N HIS A 169 -3.76 -5.93 -10.04
CA HIS A 169 -4.59 -5.45 -11.13
C HIS A 169 -4.39 -6.31 -12.37
N GLN A 170 -5.27 -7.29 -12.53
CA GLN A 170 -5.23 -8.27 -13.61
C GLN A 170 -6.65 -8.81 -13.86
N GLY A 171 -6.99 -9.06 -15.10
CA GLY A 171 -8.30 -9.59 -15.46
C GLY A 171 -8.72 -9.31 -16.91
N GLU A 172 -7.94 -8.53 -17.66
CA GLU A 172 -8.21 -8.29 -19.09
C GLU A 172 -7.73 -9.46 -19.97
N THR A 173 -6.75 -10.22 -19.51
CA THR A 173 -6.30 -11.48 -20.13
C THR A 173 -6.59 -12.64 -19.19
N MET A 174 -7.60 -13.44 -19.51
CA MET A 174 -8.05 -14.56 -18.68
C MET A 174 -8.61 -15.68 -19.54
N PRO A 175 -7.79 -16.66 -19.91
CA PRO A 175 -8.25 -17.77 -20.74
C PRO A 175 -9.41 -18.57 -20.12
N ASP A 176 -9.48 -18.62 -18.78
CA ASP A 176 -10.55 -19.28 -18.03
C ASP A 176 -10.96 -18.44 -16.83
N ALA A 177 -11.98 -17.61 -17.03
CA ALA A 177 -12.48 -16.69 -16.00
C ALA A 177 -12.95 -17.42 -14.74
N ALA A 178 -13.56 -18.60 -14.89
CA ALA A 178 -14.10 -19.37 -13.76
C ALA A 178 -12.98 -19.85 -12.80
N LYS A 179 -11.80 -20.12 -13.32
CA LYS A 179 -10.63 -20.57 -12.54
C LYS A 179 -9.84 -19.41 -11.91
N TRP A 180 -10.05 -18.19 -12.36
CA TRP A 180 -9.24 -17.03 -11.95
C TRP A 180 -9.13 -16.86 -10.41
N PRO A 181 -10.22 -16.92 -9.61
CA PRO A 181 -10.09 -16.76 -8.16
C PRO A 181 -9.18 -17.82 -7.51
N GLY A 182 -9.30 -19.07 -7.94
CA GLY A 182 -8.44 -20.16 -7.46
C GLY A 182 -6.98 -20.00 -7.91
N GLN A 183 -6.75 -19.46 -9.09
CA GLN A 183 -5.41 -19.16 -9.60
C GLN A 183 -4.76 -18.02 -8.78
N VAL A 184 -5.48 -16.94 -8.54
CA VAL A 184 -5.02 -15.85 -7.66
C VAL A 184 -4.73 -16.35 -6.26
N LYS A 185 -5.58 -17.25 -5.73
CA LYS A 185 -5.34 -17.87 -4.42
C LYS A 185 -4.01 -18.61 -4.36
N ARG A 186 -3.66 -19.41 -5.38
CA ARG A 186 -2.37 -20.11 -5.40
C ARG A 186 -1.18 -19.15 -5.41
N VAL A 187 -1.28 -18.05 -6.16
CA VAL A 187 -0.26 -16.99 -6.16
C VAL A 187 -0.14 -16.36 -4.78
N TYR A 188 -1.27 -15.98 -4.19
CA TYR A 188 -1.32 -15.40 -2.84
C TYR A 188 -0.71 -16.34 -1.80
N ASP A 189 -1.15 -17.60 -1.74
CA ASP A 189 -0.67 -18.58 -0.78
C ASP A 189 0.85 -18.83 -0.93
N SER A 190 1.35 -18.83 -2.17
CA SER A 190 2.78 -18.95 -2.46
C SER A 190 3.57 -17.74 -1.95
N LEU A 191 3.07 -16.52 -2.19
CA LEU A 191 3.70 -15.29 -1.67
C LEU A 191 3.72 -15.27 -0.14
N ILE A 192 2.60 -15.62 0.50
CA ILE A 192 2.49 -15.70 1.97
C ILE A 192 3.51 -16.70 2.53
N SER A 193 3.56 -17.91 1.95
CA SER A 193 4.46 -18.97 2.40
C SER A 193 5.93 -18.62 2.21
N ASP A 194 6.32 -18.21 0.99
CA ASP A 194 7.72 -18.01 0.63
C ASP A 194 8.34 -16.75 1.27
N LEU A 195 7.51 -15.76 1.61
CA LEU A 195 7.92 -14.56 2.33
C LEU A 195 7.67 -14.65 3.83
N GLN A 196 7.16 -15.79 4.31
CA GLN A 196 6.85 -16.03 5.73
C GLN A 196 5.93 -14.94 6.33
N LEU A 197 4.91 -14.55 5.58
CA LEU A 197 3.97 -13.52 5.99
C LEU A 197 2.79 -14.12 6.76
N VAL A 198 2.09 -13.27 7.51
CA VAL A 198 0.88 -13.66 8.24
C VAL A 198 -0.35 -13.29 7.40
N PRO A 199 -1.16 -14.26 6.92
CA PRO A 199 -2.30 -13.99 6.03
C PRO A 199 -3.26 -12.92 6.57
N SER A 200 -3.60 -12.97 7.86
CA SER A 200 -4.50 -12.00 8.50
C SER A 200 -3.94 -10.57 8.61
N LYS A 201 -2.64 -10.39 8.38
CA LYS A 201 -1.94 -9.09 8.43
C LYS A 201 -1.49 -8.60 7.06
N THR A 202 -1.71 -9.39 6.01
CA THR A 202 -1.24 -9.11 4.65
C THR A 202 -2.41 -9.21 3.67
N PRO A 203 -3.26 -8.17 3.58
CA PRO A 203 -4.41 -8.16 2.69
C PRO A 203 -4.00 -8.16 1.22
N LEU A 204 -4.86 -8.76 0.38
CA LEU A 204 -4.83 -8.64 -1.06
C LEU A 204 -5.92 -7.65 -1.51
N LEU A 205 -5.54 -6.61 -2.23
CA LEU A 205 -6.47 -5.70 -2.88
C LEU A 205 -6.51 -6.01 -4.37
N ALA A 206 -7.65 -6.44 -4.89
CA ALA A 206 -7.85 -6.78 -6.30
C ALA A 206 -8.69 -5.69 -6.98
N GLY A 207 -8.11 -5.00 -7.98
CA GLY A 207 -8.82 -3.98 -8.75
C GLY A 207 -9.73 -4.57 -9.80
N GLU A 208 -10.89 -3.97 -9.96
CA GLU A 208 -11.79 -4.25 -11.07
C GLU A 208 -11.20 -3.73 -12.38
N VAL A 209 -11.49 -4.44 -13.46
CA VAL A 209 -11.18 -4.00 -14.82
C VAL A 209 -12.21 -2.97 -15.32
N LEU A 210 -11.91 -2.32 -16.42
CA LEU A 210 -12.79 -1.31 -17.01
C LEU A 210 -14.19 -1.89 -17.27
N TYR A 211 -15.22 -1.22 -16.81
CA TYR A 211 -16.61 -1.66 -16.95
C TYR A 211 -17.11 -1.58 -18.39
N ALA A 212 -18.00 -2.50 -18.79
CA ALA A 212 -18.58 -2.54 -20.13
C ALA A 212 -19.36 -1.25 -20.47
N ASN A 213 -20.11 -0.70 -19.53
CA ASN A 213 -20.83 0.56 -19.72
C ASN A 213 -19.91 1.81 -19.78
N GLN A 214 -18.62 1.61 -19.57
CA GLN A 214 -17.55 2.62 -19.70
C GLN A 214 -16.63 2.31 -20.88
N GLY A 215 -17.04 1.42 -21.79
CA GLY A 215 -16.31 1.03 -23.00
C GLY A 215 -15.34 -0.13 -22.80
N GLY A 216 -15.35 -0.82 -21.65
CA GLY A 216 -14.45 -1.93 -21.37
C GLY A 216 -14.88 -3.24 -22.00
N SER A 217 -13.99 -3.89 -22.76
CA SER A 217 -14.25 -5.19 -23.38
C SER A 217 -14.28 -6.35 -22.38
N CYS A 218 -13.64 -6.19 -21.23
CA CYS A 218 -13.48 -7.23 -20.21
C CYS A 218 -14.37 -7.02 -18.98
N GLY A 219 -15.30 -6.06 -19.00
CA GLY A 219 -16.09 -5.65 -17.86
C GLY A 219 -16.92 -6.76 -17.19
N SER A 220 -17.29 -7.81 -17.91
CA SER A 220 -17.97 -9.00 -17.34
C SER A 220 -17.11 -9.74 -16.33
N HIS A 221 -15.79 -9.62 -16.40
CA HIS A 221 -14.86 -10.26 -15.45
C HIS A 221 -14.98 -9.70 -14.03
N ASN A 222 -15.51 -8.50 -13.85
CA ASN A 222 -15.72 -7.91 -12.52
C ASN A 222 -16.62 -8.80 -11.63
N THR A 223 -17.55 -9.55 -12.23
CA THR A 223 -18.36 -10.55 -11.50
C THR A 223 -17.52 -11.71 -10.96
N THR A 224 -16.40 -12.00 -11.58
CA THR A 224 -15.43 -13.01 -11.14
C THR A 224 -14.49 -12.43 -10.08
N ILE A 225 -13.97 -11.21 -10.29
CA ILE A 225 -13.14 -10.49 -9.32
C ILE A 225 -13.90 -10.35 -7.98
N ALA A 226 -15.20 -10.07 -8.02
CA ALA A 226 -16.06 -9.97 -6.85
C ALA A 226 -16.08 -11.23 -5.96
N LYS A 227 -15.72 -12.39 -6.51
CA LYS A 227 -15.67 -13.68 -5.77
C LYS A 227 -14.35 -13.91 -5.05
N ILE A 228 -13.37 -13.00 -5.14
CA ILE A 228 -12.03 -13.23 -4.58
C ILE A 228 -12.05 -13.47 -3.06
N SER A 229 -12.92 -12.79 -2.33
CA SER A 229 -13.06 -12.95 -0.88
C SER A 229 -13.60 -14.34 -0.47
N ASN A 230 -14.23 -15.06 -1.38
CA ASN A 230 -14.72 -16.44 -1.10
C ASN A 230 -13.55 -17.43 -1.00
N VAL A 231 -12.39 -17.11 -1.58
CA VAL A 231 -11.21 -18.01 -1.59
C VAL A 231 -10.02 -17.44 -0.81
N ILE A 232 -9.94 -16.11 -0.66
CA ILE A 232 -8.92 -15.43 0.16
C ILE A 232 -9.67 -14.53 1.15
N PRO A 233 -9.88 -14.96 2.41
CA PRO A 233 -10.70 -14.21 3.38
C PRO A 233 -10.21 -12.77 3.63
N ASN A 234 -8.88 -12.53 3.60
CA ASN A 234 -8.30 -11.19 3.76
C ASN A 234 -8.03 -10.55 2.39
N SER A 235 -9.03 -10.56 1.51
CA SER A 235 -8.98 -9.87 0.22
C SER A 235 -10.17 -8.94 0.03
N TYR A 236 -9.96 -7.88 -0.77
CA TYR A 236 -10.92 -6.83 -0.99
C TYR A 236 -10.91 -6.37 -2.44
N VAL A 237 -12.08 -6.13 -3.00
CA VAL A 237 -12.23 -5.59 -4.34
C VAL A 237 -12.12 -4.08 -4.31
N ILE A 238 -11.37 -3.52 -5.26
CA ILE A 238 -11.25 -2.08 -5.46
C ILE A 238 -12.03 -1.70 -6.70
N SER A 239 -13.10 -0.95 -6.50
CA SER A 239 -14.02 -0.64 -7.58
C SER A 239 -13.42 0.29 -8.62
N ALA A 240 -13.61 -0.08 -9.90
CA ALA A 240 -13.34 0.77 -11.06
C ALA A 240 -14.60 1.44 -11.60
N ASN A 241 -15.75 1.30 -10.92
CA ASN A 241 -16.99 1.91 -11.37
C ASN A 241 -16.85 3.45 -11.47
N GLY A 242 -17.32 4.00 -12.58
CA GLY A 242 -17.25 5.43 -12.88
C GLY A 242 -15.89 5.90 -13.43
N LEU A 243 -14.94 5.01 -13.68
CA LEU A 243 -13.60 5.35 -14.20
C LEU A 243 -13.53 5.12 -15.71
N PRO A 244 -13.44 6.19 -16.54
CA PRO A 244 -13.37 6.03 -17.98
C PRO A 244 -12.06 5.40 -18.45
N GLY A 245 -12.17 4.64 -19.57
CA GLY A 245 -11.03 4.12 -20.31
C GLY A 245 -10.49 5.11 -21.33
N LYS A 246 -9.21 5.00 -21.68
CA LYS A 246 -8.63 5.62 -22.86
C LYS A 246 -8.80 4.75 -24.12
N ASP A 247 -8.98 3.47 -23.91
CA ASP A 247 -9.32 2.45 -24.91
C ASP A 247 -10.15 1.35 -24.23
N GLN A 248 -10.43 0.27 -24.92
CA GLN A 248 -11.28 -0.82 -24.42
C GLN A 248 -10.69 -1.65 -23.27
N TYR A 249 -9.42 -1.44 -22.90
CA TYR A 249 -8.71 -2.20 -21.85
C TYR A 249 -8.11 -1.29 -20.78
N HIS A 250 -7.66 -0.09 -21.14
CA HIS A 250 -6.82 0.72 -20.29
C HIS A 250 -7.55 1.94 -19.76
N PHE A 251 -7.32 2.25 -18.51
CA PHE A 251 -7.81 3.45 -17.84
C PHE A 251 -7.13 4.72 -18.37
N THR A 252 -7.87 5.83 -18.36
CA THR A 252 -7.29 7.17 -18.56
C THR A 252 -6.27 7.48 -17.46
N THR A 253 -5.47 8.52 -17.65
CA THR A 253 -4.54 9.01 -16.63
C THR A 253 -5.25 9.36 -15.32
N GLU A 254 -6.37 10.10 -15.40
CA GLU A 254 -7.14 10.48 -14.21
C GLU A 254 -7.80 9.27 -13.53
N SER A 255 -8.25 8.30 -14.31
CA SER A 255 -8.78 7.05 -13.77
C SER A 255 -7.72 6.25 -13.02
N ASN A 256 -6.47 6.19 -13.51
CA ASN A 256 -5.36 5.56 -12.79
C ASN A 256 -5.07 6.27 -11.47
N ARG A 257 -5.11 7.61 -11.43
CA ARG A 257 -4.97 8.39 -10.19
C ARG A 257 -6.07 8.03 -9.20
N THR A 258 -7.31 8.05 -9.65
CA THR A 258 -8.48 7.76 -8.82
C THR A 258 -8.46 6.31 -8.32
N LEU A 259 -8.13 5.36 -9.18
CA LEU A 259 -8.01 3.95 -8.80
C LEU A 259 -6.91 3.75 -7.74
N GLY A 260 -5.77 4.41 -7.90
CA GLY A 260 -4.70 4.41 -6.90
C GLY A 260 -5.16 4.95 -5.54
N LYS A 261 -5.91 6.05 -5.52
CA LYS A 261 -6.51 6.59 -4.29
C LYS A 261 -7.46 5.57 -3.63
N ARG A 262 -8.33 4.92 -4.41
CA ARG A 262 -9.27 3.89 -3.90
C ARG A 262 -8.53 2.69 -3.29
N TYR A 263 -7.44 2.22 -3.90
CA TYR A 263 -6.57 1.21 -3.32
C TYR A 263 -6.02 1.66 -1.97
N ALA A 264 -5.53 2.89 -1.89
CA ALA A 264 -4.96 3.43 -0.65
C ALA A 264 -6.00 3.60 0.45
N GLU A 265 -7.18 4.13 0.14
CA GLU A 265 -8.28 4.29 1.09
C GLU A 265 -8.68 2.96 1.71
N LYS A 266 -8.82 1.91 0.88
CA LYS A 266 -9.08 0.57 1.40
C LYS A 266 -7.94 0.08 2.28
N MET A 267 -6.69 0.20 1.86
CA MET A 267 -5.54 -0.23 2.64
C MET A 267 -5.45 0.51 3.97
N LEU A 268 -5.64 1.82 3.98
CA LEU A 268 -5.66 2.65 5.19
C LEU A 268 -6.75 2.21 6.18
N SER A 269 -7.90 1.77 5.68
CA SER A 269 -8.98 1.26 6.53
C SER A 269 -8.64 -0.08 7.21
N LEU A 270 -7.67 -0.83 6.67
CA LEU A 270 -7.26 -2.15 7.18
C LEU A 270 -6.03 -2.07 8.09
N ILE A 271 -5.22 -1.04 7.95
CA ILE A 271 -4.01 -0.88 8.76
C ILE A 271 -4.42 -0.37 10.14
N LYS A 272 -4.14 -1.18 11.16
CA LYS A 272 -4.16 -0.70 12.55
C LYS A 272 -2.92 0.17 12.76
N VAL A 273 -2.95 1.40 12.30
CA VAL A 273 -1.92 2.36 12.68
C VAL A 273 -2.12 2.65 14.18
N PRO A 274 -1.09 2.52 15.03
CA PRO A 274 -1.18 3.07 16.36
C PRO A 274 -1.53 4.55 16.21
N ILE A 275 -2.64 4.98 16.81
CA ILE A 275 -2.94 6.41 16.89
C ILE A 275 -1.82 6.99 17.74
N VAL A 276 -0.79 7.50 17.09
CA VAL A 276 0.16 8.37 17.76
C VAL A 276 -0.66 9.63 18.03
N ASN A 277 -1.06 9.81 19.26
CA ASN A 277 -1.56 11.10 19.75
C ASN A 277 -0.44 12.11 19.52
N LYS A 278 -0.39 12.66 18.31
CA LYS A 278 0.49 13.77 18.00
C LYS A 278 -0.11 14.96 18.74
N ALA A 279 0.51 15.32 19.86
CA ALA A 279 0.39 16.68 20.34
C ALA A 279 0.85 17.57 19.18
N PHE A 280 -0.10 18.27 18.54
CA PHE A 280 0.21 19.19 17.46
C PHE A 280 0.87 20.41 18.08
N ASN A 281 2.22 20.48 18.00
CA ASN A 281 2.92 21.73 18.14
C ASN A 281 2.63 22.59 16.91
N SER A 282 1.54 23.36 16.97
CA SER A 282 1.38 24.52 16.11
C SER A 282 2.37 25.59 16.60
N GLY A 283 3.31 25.98 15.73
CA GLY A 283 4.19 27.09 16.05
C GLY A 283 3.37 28.32 16.49
N ASN A 284 3.77 28.91 17.60
CA ASN A 284 3.37 30.21 18.13
C ASN A 284 1.87 30.56 18.16
N SER A 285 1.08 29.77 18.88
CA SER A 285 -0.08 30.29 19.60
C SER A 285 -0.32 29.42 20.82
N SER A 286 -0.60 30.06 21.97
CA SER A 286 -0.89 29.48 23.27
C SER A 286 -2.19 28.66 23.28
N PHE A 287 -2.28 27.61 22.45
CA PHE A 287 -3.47 26.79 22.28
C PHE A 287 -3.25 25.39 22.86
N SER A 288 -3.27 25.32 24.18
CA SER A 288 -3.29 24.08 24.98
C SER A 288 -4.71 23.52 25.10
N ILE A 289 -5.48 23.42 23.99
CA ILE A 289 -6.92 23.14 24.13
C ILE A 289 -7.28 21.68 23.89
N LEU A 290 -6.54 20.95 23.10
CA LEU A 290 -6.90 19.56 22.82
C LEU A 290 -6.15 18.60 23.74
N ARG A 291 -6.68 18.33 24.92
CA ARG A 291 -6.21 17.24 25.76
C ARG A 291 -6.55 15.87 25.19
N SER A 292 -7.61 15.71 24.40
CA SER A 292 -7.81 14.50 23.62
C SER A 292 -8.95 14.60 22.58
N VAL A 293 -8.64 14.34 21.32
CA VAL A 293 -9.59 13.86 20.31
C VAL A 293 -9.20 12.43 20.00
N PHE A 294 -10.10 11.48 20.25
CA PHE A 294 -9.83 10.06 19.99
C PHE A 294 -11.12 9.35 19.55
N VAL A 295 -10.99 8.24 18.86
CA VAL A 295 -12.13 7.40 18.48
C VAL A 295 -12.27 6.27 19.50
N ALA A 296 -13.40 6.22 20.19
CA ALA A 296 -13.78 5.16 21.11
C ALA A 296 -15.26 4.85 20.98
N ASN A 297 -15.66 3.61 21.23
CA ASN A 297 -17.05 3.17 21.18
C ASN A 297 -17.79 3.58 19.89
N ASN A 298 -17.07 3.43 18.75
CA ASN A 298 -17.59 3.75 17.42
C ASN A 298 -17.94 5.23 17.18
N ALA A 299 -17.44 6.14 17.99
CA ALA A 299 -17.64 7.58 17.85
C ALA A 299 -16.35 8.38 18.12
N VAL A 300 -16.33 9.61 17.64
CA VAL A 300 -15.25 10.57 17.91
C VAL A 300 -15.50 11.23 19.25
N GLN A 301 -14.59 11.04 20.19
CA GLN A 301 -14.64 11.69 21.49
C GLN A 301 -13.86 13.00 21.42
N ILE A 302 -14.51 14.11 21.72
CA ILE A 302 -13.92 15.45 21.79
C ILE A 302 -14.01 15.91 23.22
N LYS A 303 -12.85 16.21 23.87
CA LYS A 303 -12.79 16.73 25.22
C LYS A 303 -12.06 18.06 25.21
N LEU A 304 -12.74 19.13 25.59
CA LEU A 304 -12.19 20.48 25.70
C LEU A 304 -12.60 21.11 27.05
N GLU A 305 -11.85 22.12 27.49
CA GLU A 305 -12.16 22.83 28.75
C GLU A 305 -13.11 24.03 28.53
N ALA A 306 -13.68 24.17 27.32
CA ALA A 306 -14.61 25.27 26.94
C ALA A 306 -15.59 24.79 25.89
N ASP A 307 -16.67 25.59 25.72
CA ASP A 307 -17.64 25.39 24.68
C ASP A 307 -16.98 25.48 23.28
N PHE A 308 -17.42 24.64 22.36
CA PHE A 308 -16.89 24.56 21.02
C PHE A 308 -17.95 24.19 19.99
N GLU A 309 -17.70 24.60 18.76
CA GLU A 309 -18.39 24.06 17.58
C GLU A 309 -17.51 22.98 16.94
N TYR A 310 -18.15 21.96 16.36
CA TYR A 310 -17.43 20.97 15.56
C TYR A 310 -18.13 20.74 14.22
N ARG A 311 -17.33 20.32 13.22
CA ARG A 311 -17.79 19.91 11.89
C ARG A 311 -17.01 18.71 11.43
N ILE A 312 -17.70 17.69 10.91
CA ILE A 312 -17.09 16.50 10.33
C ILE A 312 -17.39 16.50 8.84
N PHE A 313 -16.34 16.35 8.05
CA PHE A 313 -16.40 16.32 6.59
C PHE A 313 -15.94 14.97 6.08
N ASN A 314 -16.52 14.51 4.97
CA ASN A 314 -15.97 13.38 4.24
C ASN A 314 -14.66 13.76 3.52
N PHE A 315 -14.07 12.78 2.87
CA PHE A 315 -12.82 12.97 2.09
C PHE A 315 -12.97 13.99 0.94
N CYS A 316 -14.17 14.13 0.37
CA CYS A 316 -14.45 15.09 -0.71
C CYS A 316 -14.74 16.50 -0.20
N GLY A 317 -14.68 16.75 1.13
CA GLY A 317 -14.95 18.03 1.73
C GLY A 317 -16.45 18.31 1.97
N ALA A 318 -17.34 17.35 1.73
CA ALA A 318 -18.76 17.50 2.05
C ALA A 318 -18.98 17.41 3.56
N LEU A 319 -19.75 18.36 4.13
CA LEU A 319 -20.15 18.37 5.52
C LEU A 319 -21.10 17.19 5.78
N LEU A 320 -20.76 16.35 6.75
CA LEU A 320 -21.57 15.20 7.15
C LEU A 320 -22.26 15.42 8.48
N GLU A 321 -21.60 16.06 9.43
CA GLU A 321 -22.14 16.34 10.76
C GLU A 321 -21.56 17.63 11.30
N ALA A 322 -22.36 18.37 12.03
CA ALA A 322 -21.93 19.57 12.76
C ALA A 322 -22.76 19.73 14.03
N GLY A 323 -22.17 20.34 15.04
CA GLY A 323 -22.84 20.61 16.30
C GLY A 323 -21.98 21.41 17.27
N ASN A 324 -22.53 21.60 18.48
CA ASN A 324 -21.86 22.28 19.57
C ASN A 324 -21.63 21.33 20.74
N GLY A 325 -20.55 21.49 21.45
CA GLY A 325 -20.20 20.72 22.64
C GLY A 325 -19.80 21.61 23.80
N MET A 326 -20.07 21.14 25.00
CA MET A 326 -19.61 21.74 26.26
C MET A 326 -18.71 20.72 26.97
N SER A 327 -17.43 21.02 27.14
CA SER A 327 -16.43 20.21 27.86
C SER A 327 -16.12 18.84 27.26
N ALA A 328 -17.11 18.06 26.85
CA ALA A 328 -16.94 16.75 26.21
C ALA A 328 -18.13 16.42 25.30
N LEU A 329 -17.86 15.79 24.17
CA LEU A 329 -18.88 15.39 23.20
C LEU A 329 -18.46 14.09 22.52
N SER A 330 -19.45 13.26 22.16
CA SER A 330 -19.30 12.11 21.26
C SER A 330 -19.99 12.45 19.93
N ALA A 331 -19.23 12.46 18.84
CA ALA A 331 -19.71 12.84 17.50
C ALA A 331 -19.45 11.71 16.49
N GLY A 332 -20.14 11.74 15.36
CA GLY A 332 -19.91 10.82 14.26
C GLY A 332 -20.31 9.37 14.55
N ALA A 333 -21.23 9.12 15.48
CA ALA A 333 -21.64 7.73 15.81
C ALA A 333 -22.24 7.01 14.61
N ASP A 334 -23.02 7.71 13.78
CA ASP A 334 -23.74 7.16 12.63
C ASP A 334 -22.91 7.13 11.34
N LEU A 335 -21.69 7.65 11.36
CA LEU A 335 -20.81 7.63 10.19
C LEU A 335 -20.32 6.19 9.93
N ALA A 336 -20.24 5.81 8.66
CA ALA A 336 -19.63 4.53 8.26
C ALA A 336 -18.15 4.46 8.66
N PRO A 337 -17.54 3.25 8.77
CA PRO A 337 -16.10 3.15 8.88
C PRO A 337 -15.39 3.87 7.74
N GLY A 338 -14.41 4.74 8.07
CA GLY A 338 -13.74 5.54 7.04
C GLY A 338 -12.87 6.65 7.62
N MET A 339 -12.30 7.43 6.70
CA MET A 339 -11.51 8.62 7.01
C MET A 339 -12.36 9.88 6.87
N TYR A 340 -12.25 10.76 7.84
CA TYR A 340 -13.00 12.03 7.91
C TYR A 340 -12.07 13.17 8.32
N PHE A 341 -12.49 14.40 8.04
CA PHE A 341 -11.87 15.60 8.58
C PHE A 341 -12.73 16.16 9.69
N LEU A 342 -12.15 16.41 10.83
CA LEU A 342 -12.79 17.07 11.96
C LEU A 342 -12.25 18.48 12.08
N THR A 343 -13.15 19.47 12.15
CA THR A 343 -12.83 20.83 12.57
C THR A 343 -13.50 21.09 13.90
N VAL A 344 -12.75 21.62 14.87
CA VAL A 344 -13.27 22.08 16.16
C VAL A 344 -12.83 23.50 16.37
N GLU A 345 -13.79 24.38 16.73
CA GLU A 345 -13.56 25.81 16.84
C GLU A 345 -14.20 26.37 18.12
N ASN A 346 -13.52 27.29 18.78
CA ASN A 346 -14.04 28.04 19.91
C ASN A 346 -13.44 29.45 19.95
N ALA A 347 -13.77 30.25 20.97
CA ALA A 347 -13.28 31.63 21.12
C ALA A 347 -11.77 31.76 21.17
N MET A 348 -11.03 30.66 21.48
CA MET A 348 -9.59 30.66 21.59
C MET A 348 -8.89 30.18 20.29
N GLY A 349 -9.65 29.66 19.29
CA GLY A 349 -9.13 29.29 17.96
C GLY A 349 -9.78 28.08 17.32
N ARG A 350 -9.16 27.62 16.24
CA ARG A 350 -9.66 26.55 15.38
C ARG A 350 -8.64 25.41 15.29
N PHE A 351 -9.14 24.20 15.46
CA PHE A 351 -8.41 22.97 15.20
C PHE A 351 -8.99 22.29 13.94
N THR A 352 -8.12 21.71 13.11
CA THR A 352 -8.52 20.82 12.03
C THR A 352 -7.64 19.59 12.03
N GLY A 353 -8.23 18.42 12.04
CA GLY A 353 -7.52 17.14 12.05
C GLY A 353 -8.24 16.06 11.27
N LYS A 354 -7.50 14.98 10.96
CA LYS A 354 -8.06 13.78 10.35
C LYS A 354 -8.45 12.79 11.44
N ILE A 355 -9.61 12.17 11.28
CA ILE A 355 -10.11 11.11 12.15
C ILE A 355 -10.40 9.86 11.32
N PHE A 356 -10.12 8.70 11.90
CA PHE A 356 -10.42 7.42 11.29
C PHE A 356 -11.45 6.70 12.15
N LYS A 357 -12.63 6.47 11.60
CA LYS A 357 -13.65 5.63 12.21
C LYS A 357 -13.47 4.20 11.75
N ARG A 358 -13.53 3.25 12.67
CA ARG A 358 -13.41 1.81 12.41
C ARG A 358 -14.76 1.17 12.20
#